data_eff2590229d6f4efdb17386b4531805b
#
_entry.id   eff2590229d6f4efdb17386b4531805b
#
_cell.length_a   1.000
_cell.length_b   1.000
_cell.length_c   1.000
_cell.angle_alpha   90.00
_cell.angle_beta   90.00
_cell.angle_gamma   90.00
#
_symmetry.space_group_name_H-M   'P 1'
#
loop_
_entity.id
_entity.type
_entity.pdbx_description
1 polymer ?
#
loop_
_entity_poly.entity_id
_entity_poly.type
_entity_poly.pdbx_seq_one_letter_code
_entity_poly.pdbx_strand_id
1 'polypeptide(L)'
;MNKIIVFETTRLFLRQYKDEDFSALHSIFSEEETMRYYPAPFSMSKTYDWIERNQSRYKSDGFGLWAVCLKETGQLIGDYGLVKQTIDGRIEVEVGYHTNKRFWSKGFATEAALACKASKYCRP
;
A
#
# COMPACT_ATOMS: atom_id res chain seq x y z
N MET A 1 -20.01 -6.15 3.00
CA MET A 1 -18.95 -6.47 2.15
C MET A 1 -17.69 -6.71 2.85
N ASN A 2 -17.01 -7.67 2.38
CA ASN A 2 -15.87 -8.20 3.10
C ASN A 2 -14.62 -7.43 2.81
N LYS A 3 -14.19 -6.66 3.80
CA LYS A 3 -12.84 -6.12 3.79
C LYS A 3 -11.94 -7.17 4.41
N ILE A 4 -10.85 -7.49 3.74
CA ILE A 4 -9.86 -8.37 4.33
C ILE A 4 -8.85 -7.47 5.04
N ILE A 5 -9.07 -7.28 6.34
CA ILE A 5 -8.21 -6.45 7.17
C ILE A 5 -6.98 -7.26 7.55
N VAL A 6 -5.81 -6.72 7.24
CA VAL A 6 -4.53 -7.39 7.48
C VAL A 6 -4.05 -7.10 8.90
N PHE A 7 -4.07 -5.83 9.30
CA PHE A 7 -3.81 -5.45 10.68
C PHE A 7 -4.29 -4.03 10.95
N GLU A 8 -4.36 -3.69 12.23
CA GLU A 8 -4.85 -2.39 12.68
C GLU A 8 -3.85 -1.75 13.63
N THR A 9 -3.88 -0.42 13.67
CA THR A 9 -3.07 0.37 14.59
C THR A 9 -4.00 1.33 15.33
N THR A 10 -3.43 2.27 16.08
CA THR A 10 -4.23 3.25 16.80
C THR A 10 -5.11 4.08 15.87
N ARG A 11 -4.57 4.53 14.74
CA ARG A 11 -5.28 5.44 13.83
C ARG A 11 -5.63 4.83 12.48
N LEU A 12 -5.07 3.65 12.17
CA LEU A 12 -5.12 3.09 10.83
C LEU A 12 -5.65 1.67 10.83
N PHE A 13 -6.19 1.25 9.69
CA PHE A 13 -6.25 -0.17 9.38
C PHE A 13 -5.70 -0.38 7.97
N LEU A 14 -5.05 -1.51 7.78
CA LEU A 14 -4.53 -1.91 6.49
C LEU A 14 -5.32 -3.11 5.99
N ARG A 15 -5.71 -3.07 4.73
CA ARG A 15 -6.50 -4.13 4.12
C ARG A 15 -6.05 -4.38 2.70
N GLN A 16 -6.48 -5.48 2.14
CA GLN A 16 -6.20 -5.75 0.73
C GLN A 16 -6.93 -4.74 -0.15
N TYR A 17 -6.32 -4.41 -1.28
CA TYR A 17 -6.97 -3.56 -2.27
C TYR A 17 -8.24 -4.22 -2.81
N LYS A 18 -9.22 -3.38 -3.11
CA LYS A 18 -10.45 -3.76 -3.82
C LYS A 18 -10.50 -2.97 -5.12
N ASP A 19 -11.26 -3.45 -6.08
CA ASP A 19 -11.42 -2.74 -7.35
C ASP A 19 -11.98 -1.33 -7.15
N GLU A 20 -12.85 -1.16 -6.15
CA GLU A 20 -13.45 0.14 -5.85
C GLU A 20 -12.46 1.17 -5.34
N ASP A 21 -11.24 0.75 -4.99
CA ASP A 21 -10.22 1.68 -4.51
C ASP A 21 -9.61 2.54 -5.62
N PHE A 22 -9.95 2.27 -6.87
CA PHE A 22 -9.34 2.94 -8.01
C PHE A 22 -9.36 4.47 -7.89
N SER A 23 -10.53 5.04 -7.64
CA SER A 23 -10.66 6.51 -7.60
C SER A 23 -9.80 7.15 -6.53
N ALA A 24 -9.84 6.60 -5.32
CA ALA A 24 -9.05 7.14 -4.21
C ALA A 24 -7.56 6.97 -4.48
N LEU A 25 -7.17 5.81 -4.98
CA LEU A 25 -5.76 5.55 -5.26
C LEU A 25 -5.25 6.41 -6.40
N HIS A 26 -6.06 6.57 -7.46
CA HIS A 26 -5.64 7.37 -8.60
C HIS A 26 -5.44 8.84 -8.24
N SER A 27 -6.24 9.39 -7.32
CA SER A 27 -6.01 10.76 -6.88
C SER A 27 -4.67 10.90 -6.14
N ILE A 28 -4.16 9.83 -5.54
CA ILE A 28 -2.84 9.83 -4.93
C ILE A 28 -1.76 9.67 -6.00
N PHE A 29 -1.93 8.70 -6.89
CA PHE A 29 -0.91 8.35 -7.89
C PHE A 29 -0.81 9.33 -9.06
N SER A 30 -1.82 10.16 -9.26
CA SER A 30 -1.77 11.19 -10.29
C SER A 30 -1.15 12.49 -9.79
N GLU A 31 -0.82 12.58 -8.51
CA GLU A 31 -0.27 13.79 -7.91
C GLU A 31 1.25 13.79 -8.08
N GLU A 32 1.77 14.84 -8.70
CA GLU A 32 3.17 14.94 -9.09
C GLU A 32 4.15 14.78 -7.94
N GLU A 33 3.90 15.45 -6.85
CA GLU A 33 4.82 15.45 -5.72
C GLU A 33 4.89 14.09 -5.03
N THR A 34 3.76 13.42 -4.92
CA THR A 34 3.69 12.08 -4.35
C THR A 34 4.50 11.10 -5.22
N MET A 35 4.45 11.29 -6.52
CA MET A 35 5.08 10.38 -7.47
C MET A 35 6.40 10.91 -8.03
N ARG A 36 7.04 11.84 -7.33
CA ARG A 36 8.24 12.52 -7.83
C ARG A 36 9.44 11.62 -8.12
N TYR A 37 9.49 10.44 -7.51
CA TYR A 37 10.58 9.50 -7.75
C TYR A 37 10.28 8.52 -8.88
N TYR A 38 9.13 8.67 -9.53
CA TYR A 38 8.76 7.89 -10.71
C TYR A 38 8.95 8.76 -11.94
N PRO A 39 9.11 8.17 -13.12
CA PRO A 39 9.27 8.97 -14.36
C PRO A 39 8.12 9.95 -14.59
N ALA A 40 6.92 9.59 -14.17
CA ALA A 40 5.72 10.42 -14.30
C ALA A 40 4.66 9.96 -13.32
N PRO A 41 3.68 10.81 -13.01
CA PRO A 41 2.49 10.36 -12.28
C PRO A 41 1.82 9.22 -13.05
N PHE A 42 1.09 8.37 -12.34
CA PHE A 42 0.46 7.20 -12.97
C PHE A 42 -0.77 7.59 -13.76
N SER A 43 -0.90 7.02 -14.94
CA SER A 43 -2.13 7.08 -15.72
C SER A 43 -3.21 6.24 -15.03
N MET A 44 -4.44 6.35 -15.52
CA MET A 44 -5.54 5.51 -15.04
C MET A 44 -5.22 4.03 -15.25
N SER A 45 -4.68 3.70 -16.41
CA SER A 45 -4.30 2.33 -16.73
C SER A 45 -3.27 1.77 -15.75
N LYS A 46 -2.24 2.55 -15.43
CA LYS A 46 -1.22 2.12 -14.48
C LYS A 46 -1.78 1.96 -13.07
N THR A 47 -2.74 2.78 -12.68
CA THR A 47 -3.37 2.67 -11.38
C THR A 47 -4.19 1.37 -11.28
N TYR A 48 -4.93 1.03 -12.34
CA TYR A 48 -5.64 -0.25 -12.38
C TYR A 48 -4.68 -1.43 -12.29
N ASP A 49 -3.58 -1.36 -13.05
CA ASP A 49 -2.56 -2.41 -13.04
C ASP A 49 -1.95 -2.59 -11.66
N TRP A 50 -1.77 -1.49 -10.93
CA TRP A 50 -1.22 -1.50 -9.58
C TRP A 50 -2.10 -2.29 -8.63
N ILE A 51 -3.39 -1.99 -8.66
CA ILE A 51 -4.37 -2.71 -7.81
C ILE A 51 -4.37 -4.20 -8.17
N GLU A 52 -4.48 -4.50 -9.45
CA GLU A 52 -4.57 -5.87 -9.93
C GLU A 52 -3.31 -6.67 -9.59
N ARG A 53 -2.15 -6.05 -9.75
CA ARG A 53 -0.87 -6.68 -9.46
C ARG A 53 -0.76 -7.04 -7.97
N ASN A 54 -1.21 -6.15 -7.11
CA ASN A 54 -1.15 -6.42 -5.68
C ASN A 54 -2.18 -7.46 -5.26
N GLN A 55 -3.35 -7.46 -5.87
CA GLN A 55 -4.33 -8.52 -5.63
C GLN A 55 -3.76 -9.90 -6.00
N SER A 56 -2.99 -9.95 -7.08
CA SER A 56 -2.31 -11.19 -7.48
C SER A 56 -1.24 -11.59 -6.46
N ARG A 57 -0.49 -10.62 -5.95
CA ARG A 57 0.55 -10.89 -4.95
C ARG A 57 -0.03 -11.47 -3.66
N TYR A 58 -1.19 -10.98 -3.23
CA TYR A 58 -1.83 -11.53 -2.03
C TYR A 58 -2.07 -13.04 -2.18
N LYS A 59 -2.45 -13.46 -3.39
CA LYS A 59 -2.72 -14.87 -3.66
C LYS A 59 -1.45 -15.68 -3.81
N SER A 60 -0.46 -15.16 -4.53
CA SER A 60 0.75 -15.94 -4.84
C SER A 60 1.78 -15.89 -3.72
N ASP A 61 1.94 -14.73 -3.07
CA ASP A 61 3.00 -14.52 -2.09
C ASP A 61 2.49 -14.45 -0.65
N GLY A 62 1.19 -14.27 -0.47
CA GLY A 62 0.59 -14.08 0.85
C GLY A 62 0.67 -12.65 1.35
N PHE A 63 1.30 -11.77 0.61
CA PHE A 63 1.40 -10.36 0.95
C PHE A 63 1.60 -9.52 -0.31
N GLY A 64 1.54 -8.22 -0.15
CA GLY A 64 1.76 -7.23 -1.20
C GLY A 64 1.62 -5.87 -0.57
N LEU A 65 1.37 -4.84 -1.37
CA LEU A 65 1.08 -3.53 -0.84
C LEU A 65 -0.40 -3.49 -0.45
N TRP A 66 -0.67 -3.07 0.76
CA TRP A 66 -2.03 -3.02 1.32
C TRP A 66 -2.52 -1.59 1.36
N ALA A 67 -3.81 -1.40 1.18
CA ALA A 67 -4.44 -0.10 1.32
C ALA A 67 -4.37 0.35 2.77
N VAL A 68 -3.90 1.58 3.00
CA VAL A 68 -3.83 2.18 4.33
C VAL A 68 -5.02 3.12 4.47
N CYS A 69 -5.86 2.87 5.46
CA CYS A 69 -7.08 3.63 5.66
C CYS A 69 -7.14 4.20 7.08
N LEU A 70 -7.71 5.39 7.18
CA LEU A 70 -7.96 6.01 8.49
C LEU A 70 -9.10 5.29 9.19
N LYS A 71 -8.90 4.91 10.45
CA LYS A 71 -9.98 4.29 11.25
C LYS A 71 -11.18 5.20 11.39
N GLU A 72 -10.92 6.48 11.56
CA GLU A 72 -11.96 7.46 11.85
C GLU A 72 -12.98 7.60 10.72
N THR A 73 -12.52 7.59 9.47
CA THR A 73 -13.37 7.88 8.31
C THR A 73 -13.46 6.74 7.31
N GLY A 74 -12.53 5.80 7.37
CA GLY A 74 -12.41 4.76 6.35
C GLY A 74 -11.70 5.23 5.09
N GLN A 75 -11.25 6.48 5.06
CA GLN A 75 -10.61 7.05 3.88
C GLN A 75 -9.28 6.37 3.58
N LEU A 76 -9.10 5.97 2.32
CA LEU A 76 -7.82 5.44 1.85
C LEU A 76 -6.84 6.61 1.69
N ILE A 77 -5.72 6.55 2.40
CA ILE A 77 -4.72 7.63 2.37
C ILE A 77 -3.40 7.20 1.75
N GLY A 78 -3.24 5.94 1.39
CA GLY A 78 -2.02 5.48 0.79
C GLY A 78 -1.93 3.98 0.77
N ASP A 79 -0.72 3.48 0.59
CA ASP A 79 -0.46 2.05 0.72
C ASP A 79 0.84 1.82 1.47
N TYR A 80 1.01 0.61 1.97
CA TYR A 80 2.21 0.16 2.66
C TYR A 80 2.25 -1.36 2.60
N GLY A 81 3.40 -1.91 2.35
CA GLY A 81 3.50 -3.35 2.40
C GLY A 81 4.84 -3.89 1.94
N LEU A 82 4.80 -5.15 1.57
CA LEU A 82 5.99 -5.91 1.22
C LEU A 82 5.82 -6.43 -0.20
N VAL A 83 6.92 -6.39 -0.95
CA VAL A 83 6.93 -6.86 -2.34
C VAL A 83 8.10 -7.82 -2.50
N LYS A 84 7.81 -9.01 -3.00
CA LYS A 84 8.83 -10.00 -3.31
C LYS A 84 9.45 -9.65 -4.66
N GLN A 85 10.78 -9.58 -4.70
CA GLN A 85 11.54 -9.27 -5.91
C GLN A 85 12.59 -10.34 -6.12
N THR A 86 12.92 -10.58 -7.39
CA THR A 86 14.07 -11.44 -7.72
C THR A 86 15.18 -10.52 -8.21
N ILE A 87 16.28 -10.49 -7.47
CA ILE A 87 17.44 -9.65 -7.79
C ILE A 87 18.65 -10.56 -7.85
N ASP A 88 19.32 -10.61 -9.00
CA ASP A 88 20.51 -11.44 -9.22
C ASP A 88 20.28 -12.90 -8.80
N GLY A 89 19.13 -13.44 -9.16
CA GLY A 89 18.79 -14.83 -8.86
C GLY A 89 18.37 -15.08 -7.41
N ARG A 90 18.33 -14.05 -6.60
CA ARG A 90 17.95 -14.18 -5.18
C ARG A 90 16.58 -13.53 -4.97
N ILE A 91 15.82 -14.13 -4.06
CA ILE A 91 14.52 -13.58 -3.67
C ILE A 91 14.73 -12.62 -2.52
N GLU A 92 14.35 -11.35 -2.75
CA GLU A 92 14.43 -10.31 -1.74
C GLU A 92 13.02 -9.80 -1.45
N VAL A 93 12.80 -9.35 -0.23
CA VAL A 93 11.52 -8.74 0.15
C VAL A 93 11.78 -7.27 0.43
N GLU A 94 11.09 -6.41 -0.29
CA GLU A 94 11.26 -4.95 -0.17
C GLU A 94 10.02 -4.32 0.43
N VAL A 95 10.23 -3.23 1.17
CA VAL A 95 9.15 -2.41 1.71
C VAL A 95 8.80 -1.35 0.69
N GLY A 96 7.51 -1.18 0.41
CA GLY A 96 7.03 -0.10 -0.44
C GLY A 96 5.93 0.68 0.27
N TYR A 97 5.82 1.95 -0.04
CA TYR A 97 4.72 2.74 0.50
C TYR A 97 4.54 4.05 -0.27
N HIS A 98 3.30 4.53 -0.25
CA HIS A 98 2.94 5.84 -0.78
C HIS A 98 1.93 6.44 0.19
N THR A 99 2.00 7.74 0.40
CA THR A 99 1.05 8.44 1.27
C THR A 99 0.53 9.67 0.55
N ASN A 100 -0.78 9.87 0.59
CA ASN A 100 -1.41 11.09 0.10
C ASN A 100 -0.72 12.28 0.75
N LYS A 101 -0.32 13.24 -0.08
CA LYS A 101 0.42 14.43 0.34
C LYS A 101 -0.21 15.16 1.54
N ARG A 102 -1.54 15.20 1.61
CA ARG A 102 -2.25 15.87 2.71
C ARG A 102 -1.97 15.25 4.07
N PHE A 103 -1.47 14.02 4.08
CA PHE A 103 -1.24 13.27 5.32
C PHE A 103 0.25 13.09 5.63
N TRP A 104 1.12 13.76 4.89
CA TRP A 104 2.56 13.74 5.16
C TRP A 104 2.85 14.40 6.50
N SER A 105 3.95 14.00 7.11
CA SER A 105 4.48 14.57 8.36
C SER A 105 3.54 14.41 9.56
N LYS A 106 2.65 13.42 9.50
CA LYS A 106 1.73 13.11 10.61
C LYS A 106 2.04 11.77 11.27
N GLY A 107 3.13 11.11 10.84
CA GLY A 107 3.56 9.86 11.43
C GLY A 107 2.81 8.61 10.95
N PHE A 108 1.97 8.71 9.92
CA PHE A 108 1.19 7.56 9.46
C PHE A 108 2.06 6.47 8.86
N ALA A 109 3.05 6.83 8.03
CA ALA A 109 3.94 5.84 7.44
C ALA A 109 4.73 5.10 8.51
N THR A 110 5.20 5.83 9.53
CA THR A 110 5.91 5.23 10.66
C THR A 110 5.00 4.28 11.44
N GLU A 111 3.76 4.69 11.65
CA GLU A 111 2.79 3.87 12.38
C GLU A 111 2.52 2.56 11.62
N ALA A 112 2.34 2.63 10.31
CA ALA A 112 2.15 1.44 9.48
C ALA A 112 3.41 0.55 9.49
N ALA A 113 4.58 1.17 9.43
CA ALA A 113 5.85 0.44 9.43
C ALA A 113 6.04 -0.35 10.73
N LEU A 114 5.77 0.28 11.86
CA LEU A 114 5.90 -0.38 13.16
C LEU A 114 4.93 -1.55 13.30
N ALA A 115 3.71 -1.39 12.83
CA ALA A 115 2.72 -2.46 12.86
C ALA A 115 3.12 -3.63 11.97
N CYS A 116 3.61 -3.32 10.77
CA CYS A 116 4.08 -4.35 9.85
C CYS A 116 5.25 -5.12 10.45
N LYS A 117 6.20 -4.40 11.05
CA LYS A 117 7.38 -5.01 11.67
C LYS A 117 7.01 -5.97 12.79
N ALA A 118 5.96 -5.65 13.55
CA ALA A 118 5.49 -6.50 14.64
C ALA A 118 4.62 -7.67 14.15
N SER A 119 4.22 -7.66 12.87
CA SER A 119 3.32 -8.66 12.31
C SER A 119 4.06 -9.91 11.86
N LYS A 120 3.30 -10.97 11.59
CA LYS A 120 3.84 -12.22 11.05
C LYS A 120 4.51 -12.04 9.69
N TYR A 121 4.16 -10.99 8.95
CA TYR A 121 4.66 -10.78 7.60
C TYR A 121 6.13 -10.37 7.56
N CYS A 122 6.62 -9.74 8.62
CA CYS A 122 8.01 -9.27 8.70
C CYS A 122 8.91 -10.20 9.52
N ARG A 123 8.37 -11.29 10.03
CA ARG A 123 9.16 -12.24 10.81
C ARG A 123 9.77 -13.29 9.91
N PRO A 124 11.01 -13.71 10.20
CA PRO A 124 11.65 -14.80 9.47
C PRO A 124 10.87 -16.10 9.61
#